data_60d5c781356ae4a69cf9465c3481f1cb
#
_entry.id   60d5c781356ae4a69cf9465c3481f1cb
#
_cell.length_a   1.000
_cell.length_b   1.000
_cell.length_c   1.000
_cell.angle_alpha   90.00
_cell.angle_beta   90.00
_cell.angle_gamma   90.00
#
_symmetry.space_group_name_H-M   'P 1'
#
loop_
_entity.id
_entity.type
_entity.pdbx_description
1 polymer ?
#
loop_
_entity_poly.entity_id
_entity_poly.type
_entity_poly.pdbx_seq_one_letter_code
_entity_poly.pdbx_strand_id
1 'polypeptide(L)'
;MVKPPRTPVLPRIAATALGLLAAASLQAQEVTLKVHHFLAPTSNIHENLIQPWCAKVQKESAGKLKCQLYPAMQLGGTPPQLFDQARDGTVDIVWTVPTYQAGRFPKTEVFEMPFLTEHAERASPALYEYVQKNALDEYRGVKPLFLHVNDGNILHMGKVAVRRLEDLKGLKVRAPTRLGTRILSALGATPIQMPVPAVPEAIAKGVVDGAMLPWEVATSLKMQEIAKAHVETPAGHPKISTITFALVMNQAKYDGLPAELKKVIDANSGVEASRWAGKVADAALAPARKIAQDRGNTFVTLSAEETRRWVEATAQVDDDWVREVSAKGINGKALLDDARALIRKQP
;
A
#
# COMPACT_ATOMS: atom_id res chain seq x y z
N MET A 1 28.14 -94.56 25.67
CA MET A 1 27.07 -93.63 26.05
C MET A 1 27.45 -92.26 25.49
N VAL A 2 26.83 -91.92 24.39
CA VAL A 2 27.13 -90.63 23.66
C VAL A 2 26.00 -89.65 24.02
N LYS A 3 26.36 -88.47 24.55
CA LYS A 3 25.44 -87.39 24.87
C LYS A 3 25.07 -86.67 23.58
N PRO A 4 23.79 -86.31 23.35
CA PRO A 4 23.41 -85.50 22.17
C PRO A 4 23.74 -84.00 22.38
N PRO A 5 23.92 -83.24 21.29
CA PRO A 5 24.29 -81.86 21.36
C PRO A 5 23.07 -80.93 21.66
N ARG A 6 23.28 -79.92 22.51
CA ARG A 6 22.31 -78.88 22.84
C ARG A 6 22.32 -77.79 21.72
N THR A 7 21.15 -77.59 21.10
CA THR A 7 20.89 -76.49 20.22
C THR A 7 20.75 -75.18 21.01
N PRO A 8 21.34 -74.00 20.56
CA PRO A 8 21.13 -72.73 21.22
C PRO A 8 19.81 -72.10 20.76
N VAL A 9 18.97 -71.77 21.75
CA VAL A 9 17.79 -70.89 21.54
C VAL A 9 18.23 -69.42 21.45
N LEU A 10 18.13 -68.84 20.26
CA LEU A 10 18.30 -67.43 20.07
C LEU A 10 17.04 -66.66 20.54
N PRO A 11 17.18 -65.58 21.31
CA PRO A 11 16.02 -64.77 21.73
C PRO A 11 15.48 -63.94 20.57
N ARG A 12 14.19 -64.11 20.27
CA ARG A 12 13.39 -63.25 19.37
C ARG A 12 13.02 -61.95 20.08
N ILE A 13 13.99 -61.01 20.32
CA ILE A 13 13.73 -59.66 20.83
C ILE A 13 14.59 -58.69 20.04
N ALA A 14 14.24 -58.42 18.78
CA ALA A 14 14.89 -57.38 18.00
C ALA A 14 14.05 -56.81 16.86
N ALA A 15 12.72 -57.04 16.85
CA ALA A 15 11.89 -56.54 15.73
C ALA A 15 10.89 -55.44 16.08
N THR A 16 10.82 -54.98 17.34
CA THR A 16 9.82 -53.98 17.79
C THR A 16 10.40 -52.58 18.03
N ALA A 17 11.70 -52.37 17.92
CA ALA A 17 12.33 -51.09 18.19
C ALA A 17 12.54 -50.19 16.94
N LEU A 18 12.34 -50.70 15.72
CA LEU A 18 12.54 -49.95 14.48
C LEU A 18 11.27 -49.23 13.97
N GLY A 19 10.09 -49.50 14.56
CA GLY A 19 8.82 -48.86 14.16
C GLY A 19 8.51 -47.54 14.83
N LEU A 20 9.23 -47.12 15.87
CA LEU A 20 8.96 -45.92 16.67
C LEU A 20 9.87 -44.71 16.32
N LEU A 21 10.85 -44.90 15.45
CA LEU A 21 11.78 -43.82 15.03
C LEU A 21 11.38 -43.13 13.72
N ALA A 22 10.35 -43.60 13.01
CA ALA A 22 9.84 -42.97 11.78
C ALA A 22 8.73 -41.95 12.01
N ALA A 23 8.29 -41.74 13.27
CA ALA A 23 7.34 -40.69 13.65
C ALA A 23 8.05 -39.41 14.11
N ALA A 24 9.38 -39.35 13.97
CA ALA A 24 10.15 -38.17 14.32
C ALA A 24 10.08 -37.13 13.19
N SER A 25 9.30 -36.10 13.46
CA SER A 25 9.53 -34.76 12.95
C SER A 25 9.23 -34.55 11.46
N LEU A 26 7.94 -34.55 11.06
CA LEU A 26 7.45 -33.49 10.22
C LEU A 26 7.40 -32.22 11.09
N GLN A 27 8.56 -31.76 11.57
CA GLN A 27 8.71 -30.38 12.02
C GLN A 27 8.54 -29.56 10.75
N ALA A 28 7.33 -29.06 10.55
CA ALA A 28 7.04 -28.19 9.42
C ALA A 28 8.03 -27.03 9.50
N GLN A 29 8.90 -26.96 8.49
CA GLN A 29 9.99 -26.00 8.38
C GLN A 29 9.45 -24.59 8.61
N GLU A 30 9.95 -23.90 9.64
CA GLU A 30 9.64 -22.49 9.85
C GLU A 30 10.12 -21.68 8.64
N VAL A 31 9.26 -20.81 8.13
CA VAL A 31 9.56 -19.92 7.03
C VAL A 31 9.56 -18.49 7.55
N THR A 32 10.72 -17.85 7.51
CA THR A 32 10.83 -16.40 7.79
C THR A 32 10.63 -15.63 6.49
N LEU A 33 9.70 -14.66 6.52
CA LEU A 33 9.39 -13.76 5.43
C LEU A 33 10.01 -12.39 5.72
N LYS A 34 10.91 -11.92 4.86
CA LYS A 34 11.45 -10.56 4.90
C LYS A 34 10.42 -9.60 4.34
N VAL A 35 9.91 -8.68 5.18
CA VAL A 35 8.91 -7.68 4.80
C VAL A 35 9.56 -6.30 4.82
N HIS A 36 9.62 -5.64 3.67
CA HIS A 36 10.32 -4.37 3.49
C HIS A 36 9.37 -3.25 3.05
N HIS A 37 9.57 -2.05 3.60
CA HIS A 37 8.81 -0.86 3.22
C HIS A 37 9.58 0.44 3.53
N PHE A 38 9.08 1.57 3.01
CA PHE A 38 9.78 2.86 3.07
C PHE A 38 9.35 3.77 4.24
N LEU A 39 8.27 3.44 4.97
CA LEU A 39 7.79 4.28 6.08
C LEU A 39 8.57 4.04 7.37
N ALA A 40 8.58 5.05 8.24
CA ALA A 40 9.15 4.94 9.58
C ALA A 40 8.42 3.86 10.41
N PRO A 41 9.10 3.23 11.40
CA PRO A 41 8.48 2.23 12.27
C PRO A 41 7.35 2.77 13.14
N THR A 42 7.24 4.10 13.30
CA THR A 42 6.16 4.80 14.01
C THR A 42 5.01 5.23 13.10
N SER A 43 4.99 4.80 11.85
CA SER A 43 3.90 5.14 10.93
C SER A 43 2.66 4.29 11.20
N ASN A 44 1.48 4.88 10.97
CA ASN A 44 0.19 4.17 11.10
C ASN A 44 0.18 2.84 10.33
N ILE A 45 0.69 2.83 9.12
CA ILE A 45 0.74 1.62 8.28
C ILE A 45 1.66 0.55 8.87
N HIS A 46 2.81 0.93 9.44
CA HIS A 46 3.68 -0.06 10.08
C HIS A 46 3.01 -0.66 11.32
N GLU A 47 2.50 0.19 12.23
CA GLU A 47 1.99 -0.23 13.53
C GLU A 47 0.61 -0.89 13.45
N ASN A 48 -0.27 -0.40 12.58
CA ASN A 48 -1.68 -0.80 12.56
C ASN A 48 -2.08 -1.65 11.35
N LEU A 49 -1.19 -1.84 10.35
CA LEU A 49 -1.46 -2.70 9.19
C LEU A 49 -0.42 -3.81 9.05
N ILE A 50 0.88 -3.47 8.85
CA ILE A 50 1.91 -4.46 8.53
C ILE A 50 2.21 -5.37 9.72
N GLN A 51 2.47 -4.81 10.90
CA GLN A 51 2.72 -5.61 12.12
C GLN A 51 1.52 -6.51 12.47
N PRO A 52 0.26 -6.02 12.52
CA PRO A 52 -0.90 -6.86 12.79
C PRO A 52 -1.13 -7.93 11.73
N TRP A 53 -0.91 -7.64 10.44
CA TRP A 53 -0.98 -8.65 9.38
C TRP A 53 0.03 -9.77 9.63
N CYS A 54 1.27 -9.43 9.93
CA CYS A 54 2.33 -10.38 10.26
C CYS A 54 2.01 -11.22 11.50
N ALA A 55 1.51 -10.58 12.56
CA ALA A 55 1.10 -11.27 13.78
C ALA A 55 -0.04 -12.26 13.51
N LYS A 56 -1.01 -11.87 12.68
CA LYS A 56 -2.14 -12.72 12.28
C LYS A 56 -1.66 -13.96 11.49
N VAL A 57 -0.82 -13.75 10.48
CA VAL A 57 -0.23 -14.84 9.66
C VAL A 57 0.60 -15.78 10.53
N GLN A 58 1.41 -15.26 11.46
CA GLN A 58 2.18 -16.08 12.39
C GLN A 58 1.26 -16.92 13.30
N LYS A 59 0.23 -16.32 13.87
CA LYS A 59 -0.74 -17.01 14.73
C LYS A 59 -1.48 -18.12 13.97
N GLU A 60 -2.01 -17.82 12.79
CA GLU A 60 -2.81 -18.76 12.00
C GLU A 60 -1.98 -19.89 11.38
N SER A 61 -0.67 -19.68 11.20
CA SER A 61 0.27 -20.72 10.78
C SER A 61 0.83 -21.54 11.94
N ALA A 62 0.32 -21.37 13.16
CA ALA A 62 0.87 -21.96 14.37
C ALA A 62 2.39 -21.71 14.53
N GLY A 63 2.83 -20.48 14.18
CA GLY A 63 4.23 -20.05 14.29
C GLY A 63 5.13 -20.48 13.14
N LYS A 64 4.61 -21.22 12.14
CA LYS A 64 5.40 -21.69 10.99
C LYS A 64 5.77 -20.59 10.01
N LEU A 65 4.95 -19.54 9.88
CA LEU A 65 5.28 -18.31 9.14
C LEU A 65 5.66 -17.24 10.15
N LYS A 66 6.82 -16.62 9.96
CA LYS A 66 7.29 -15.48 10.77
C LYS A 66 7.65 -14.33 9.84
N CYS A 67 7.32 -13.10 10.22
CA CYS A 67 7.81 -11.93 9.50
C CYS A 67 9.06 -11.36 10.19
N GLN A 68 10.02 -10.96 9.37
CA GLN A 68 11.09 -10.07 9.78
C GLN A 68 10.87 -8.74 9.08
N LEU A 69 10.54 -7.70 9.87
CA LEU A 69 10.16 -6.39 9.35
C LEU A 69 11.38 -5.48 9.17
N TYR A 70 11.42 -4.81 8.02
CA TYR A 70 12.48 -3.88 7.63
C TYR A 70 11.84 -2.55 7.20
N PRO A 71 11.48 -1.66 8.16
CA PRO A 71 10.95 -0.33 7.86
C PRO A 71 12.02 0.62 7.34
N ALA A 72 11.59 1.80 6.87
CA ALA A 72 12.47 2.93 6.51
C ALA A 72 13.62 2.56 5.56
N MET A 73 13.36 1.70 4.57
CA MET A 73 14.36 1.24 3.59
C MET A 73 15.60 0.55 4.18
N GLN A 74 15.49 -0.13 5.34
CA GLN A 74 16.62 -0.75 6.04
C GLN A 74 17.39 -1.79 5.21
N LEU A 75 16.77 -2.40 4.19
CA LEU A 75 17.46 -3.29 3.26
C LEU A 75 18.02 -2.57 2.03
N GLY A 76 18.04 -1.24 2.06
CA GLY A 76 18.60 -0.40 1.01
C GLY A 76 17.69 -0.18 -0.18
N GLY A 77 18.17 0.59 -1.14
CA GLY A 77 17.40 1.03 -2.31
C GLY A 77 16.59 2.30 -2.04
N THR A 78 15.67 2.60 -2.96
CA THR A 78 14.74 3.74 -2.91
C THR A 78 13.30 3.26 -2.95
N PRO A 79 12.30 4.03 -2.48
CA PRO A 79 10.91 3.62 -2.51
C PRO A 79 10.40 3.12 -3.89
N PRO A 80 10.76 3.72 -5.03
CA PRO A 80 10.39 3.18 -6.34
C PRO A 80 10.96 1.79 -6.66
N GLN A 81 12.07 1.38 -6.03
CA GLN A 81 12.70 0.07 -6.28
C GLN A 81 12.09 -1.09 -5.49
N LEU A 82 11.21 -0.82 -4.51
CA LEU A 82 10.63 -1.85 -3.66
C LEU A 82 9.89 -2.94 -4.45
N PHE A 83 9.11 -2.55 -5.45
CA PHE A 83 8.40 -3.52 -6.28
C PHE A 83 9.37 -4.50 -6.97
N ASP A 84 10.48 -3.97 -7.51
CA ASP A 84 11.50 -4.80 -8.15
C ASP A 84 12.23 -5.69 -7.16
N GLN A 85 12.48 -5.21 -5.93
CA GLN A 85 13.08 -6.04 -4.88
C GLN A 85 12.24 -7.28 -4.57
N ALA A 86 10.91 -7.14 -4.51
CA ALA A 86 10.01 -8.29 -4.35
C ALA A 86 9.96 -9.16 -5.61
N ARG A 87 9.83 -8.55 -6.80
CA ARG A 87 9.80 -9.29 -8.06
C ARG A 87 11.06 -10.14 -8.25
N ASP A 88 12.22 -9.59 -7.96
CA ASP A 88 13.52 -10.22 -8.18
C ASP A 88 13.95 -11.14 -7.01
N GLY A 89 13.14 -11.24 -5.95
CA GLY A 89 13.37 -12.12 -4.81
C GLY A 89 14.46 -11.64 -3.83
N THR A 90 14.88 -10.37 -3.92
CA THR A 90 15.80 -9.76 -2.94
C THR A 90 15.18 -9.72 -1.55
N VAL A 91 13.88 -9.49 -1.49
CA VAL A 91 13.02 -9.59 -0.31
C VAL A 91 11.77 -10.42 -0.64
N ASP A 92 11.13 -10.99 0.38
CA ASP A 92 9.98 -11.86 0.16
C ASP A 92 8.68 -11.08 -0.04
N ILE A 93 8.50 -9.99 0.71
CA ILE A 93 7.29 -9.16 0.69
C ILE A 93 7.69 -7.69 0.74
N VAL A 94 7.00 -6.85 -0.02
CA VAL A 94 7.10 -5.39 0.10
C VAL A 94 5.72 -4.77 0.23
N TRP A 95 5.63 -3.70 1.05
CA TRP A 95 4.56 -2.74 0.96
C TRP A 95 5.08 -1.51 0.22
N THR A 96 4.43 -1.12 -0.86
CA THR A 96 4.94 -0.10 -1.78
C THR A 96 3.83 0.68 -2.47
N VAL A 97 4.20 1.76 -3.14
CA VAL A 97 3.40 2.51 -4.11
C VAL A 97 3.84 2.09 -5.51
N PRO A 98 3.08 1.23 -6.23
CA PRO A 98 3.45 0.78 -7.57
C PRO A 98 3.67 1.96 -8.53
N THR A 99 2.84 2.99 -8.44
CA THR A 99 2.84 4.18 -9.29
C THR A 99 4.02 5.15 -9.05
N TYR A 100 4.89 4.90 -8.06
CA TYR A 100 6.19 5.56 -7.98
C TYR A 100 7.08 5.23 -9.19
N GLN A 101 6.84 4.11 -9.86
CA GLN A 101 7.45 3.77 -11.14
C GLN A 101 6.58 4.31 -12.29
N ALA A 102 6.77 5.59 -12.61
CA ALA A 102 5.96 6.31 -13.58
C ALA A 102 5.79 5.54 -14.91
N GLY A 103 4.54 5.36 -15.33
CA GLY A 103 4.17 4.72 -16.60
C GLY A 103 4.27 3.19 -16.63
N ARG A 104 4.69 2.53 -15.54
CA ARG A 104 4.75 1.07 -15.44
C ARG A 104 3.41 0.43 -15.05
N PHE A 105 2.57 1.15 -14.33
CA PHE A 105 1.28 0.70 -13.83
C PHE A 105 0.13 1.54 -14.40
N PRO A 106 0.04 1.67 -15.76
CA PRO A 106 -0.92 2.58 -16.37
C PRO A 106 -2.39 2.22 -16.13
N LYS A 107 -2.70 0.94 -15.85
CA LYS A 107 -4.06 0.51 -15.53
C LYS A 107 -4.37 0.73 -14.05
N THR A 108 -3.44 0.37 -13.15
CA THR A 108 -3.61 0.51 -11.70
C THR A 108 -3.78 1.98 -11.30
N GLU A 109 -3.08 2.92 -11.93
CA GLU A 109 -3.12 4.35 -11.58
C GLU A 109 -4.50 5.00 -11.75
N VAL A 110 -5.49 4.34 -12.40
CA VAL A 110 -6.86 4.86 -12.52
C VAL A 110 -7.49 5.17 -11.16
N PHE A 111 -7.09 4.46 -10.10
CA PHE A 111 -7.57 4.75 -8.73
C PHE A 111 -6.95 6.01 -8.12
N GLU A 112 -6.02 6.67 -8.81
CA GLU A 112 -5.43 7.96 -8.39
C GLU A 112 -6.08 9.16 -9.10
N MET A 113 -7.13 8.94 -9.89
CA MET A 113 -7.87 10.00 -10.58
C MET A 113 -8.43 11.02 -9.60
N PRO A 114 -8.53 12.30 -10.03
CA PRO A 114 -9.05 13.36 -9.18
C PRO A 114 -10.49 13.09 -8.76
N PHE A 115 -10.80 13.36 -7.51
CA PHE A 115 -12.16 13.29 -6.93
C PHE A 115 -12.89 11.98 -7.18
N LEU A 116 -12.15 10.86 -7.23
CA LEU A 116 -12.72 9.54 -7.53
C LEU A 116 -13.42 8.91 -6.32
N THR A 117 -12.89 9.09 -5.11
CA THR A 117 -13.39 8.42 -3.91
C THR A 117 -13.33 9.31 -2.67
N GLU A 118 -14.18 9.00 -1.69
CA GLU A 118 -14.25 9.68 -0.39
C GLU A 118 -13.56 8.86 0.71
N HIS A 119 -13.68 7.53 0.67
CA HIS A 119 -13.24 6.61 1.73
C HIS A 119 -12.35 5.50 1.20
N ALA A 120 -11.23 5.28 1.91
CA ALA A 120 -10.30 4.20 1.59
C ALA A 120 -10.92 2.83 1.83
N GLU A 121 -11.74 2.66 2.87
CA GLU A 121 -12.43 1.40 3.20
C GLU A 121 -13.31 0.90 2.05
N ARG A 122 -13.92 1.81 1.27
CA ARG A 122 -14.73 1.46 0.09
C ARG A 122 -13.89 1.28 -1.17
N ALA A 123 -12.92 2.15 -1.39
CA ALA A 123 -12.12 2.11 -2.62
C ALA A 123 -11.09 0.98 -2.65
N SER A 124 -10.58 0.54 -1.49
CA SER A 124 -9.53 -0.47 -1.44
C SER A 124 -9.96 -1.87 -1.90
N PRO A 125 -11.10 -2.44 -1.47
CA PRO A 125 -11.60 -3.69 -2.04
C PRO A 125 -11.92 -3.58 -3.53
N ALA A 126 -12.46 -2.44 -3.98
CA ALA A 126 -12.70 -2.17 -5.40
C ALA A 126 -11.40 -2.16 -6.22
N LEU A 127 -10.33 -1.56 -5.68
CA LEU A 127 -9.00 -1.59 -6.30
C LEU A 127 -8.48 -3.02 -6.45
N TYR A 128 -8.63 -3.86 -5.43
CA TYR A 128 -8.20 -5.25 -5.52
C TYR A 128 -8.97 -6.01 -6.60
N GLU A 129 -10.31 -5.94 -6.59
CA GLU A 129 -11.14 -6.57 -7.61
C GLU A 129 -10.81 -6.07 -9.02
N TYR A 130 -10.61 -4.75 -9.15
CA TYR A 130 -10.23 -4.12 -10.40
C TYR A 130 -8.89 -4.65 -10.93
N VAL A 131 -7.86 -4.73 -10.08
CA VAL A 131 -6.55 -5.24 -10.47
C VAL A 131 -6.62 -6.70 -10.88
N GLN A 132 -7.36 -7.54 -10.13
CA GLN A 132 -7.54 -8.95 -10.51
C GLN A 132 -8.19 -9.10 -11.89
N LYS A 133 -9.12 -8.23 -12.23
CA LYS A 133 -9.87 -8.27 -13.50
C LYS A 133 -9.09 -7.65 -14.66
N ASN A 134 -8.46 -6.50 -14.46
CA ASN A 134 -8.01 -5.64 -15.54
C ASN A 134 -6.49 -5.41 -15.61
N ALA A 135 -5.77 -5.57 -14.50
CA ALA A 135 -4.40 -5.08 -14.36
C ALA A 135 -3.43 -6.10 -13.73
N LEU A 136 -3.81 -7.37 -13.61
CA LEU A 136 -2.94 -8.40 -13.00
C LEU A 136 -1.63 -8.58 -13.79
N ASP A 137 -1.63 -8.30 -15.08
CA ASP A 137 -0.44 -8.32 -15.94
C ASP A 137 0.63 -7.28 -15.53
N GLU A 138 0.24 -6.20 -14.83
CA GLU A 138 1.19 -5.21 -14.28
C GLU A 138 1.96 -5.75 -13.05
N TYR A 139 1.46 -6.84 -12.45
CA TYR A 139 2.02 -7.46 -11.25
C TYR A 139 2.80 -8.76 -11.52
N ARG A 140 3.29 -8.94 -12.76
CA ARG A 140 4.07 -10.14 -13.11
C ARG A 140 5.29 -10.31 -12.22
N GLY A 141 5.50 -11.55 -11.74
CA GLY A 141 6.61 -11.91 -10.86
C GLY A 141 6.36 -11.67 -9.38
N VAL A 142 5.22 -11.10 -9.03
CA VAL A 142 4.75 -10.98 -7.64
C VAL A 142 3.29 -11.43 -7.52
N LYS A 143 2.92 -11.89 -6.33
CA LYS A 143 1.54 -12.17 -5.93
C LYS A 143 1.03 -10.95 -5.14
N PRO A 144 0.02 -10.22 -5.62
CA PRO A 144 -0.68 -9.23 -4.81
C PRO A 144 -1.38 -9.92 -3.64
N LEU A 145 -1.02 -9.56 -2.41
CA LEU A 145 -1.68 -10.05 -1.20
C LEU A 145 -2.92 -9.20 -0.92
N PHE A 146 -2.74 -7.90 -0.84
CA PHE A 146 -3.83 -6.93 -0.84
C PHE A 146 -3.38 -5.61 -1.44
N LEU A 147 -4.34 -4.83 -1.91
CA LEU A 147 -4.14 -3.47 -2.39
C LEU A 147 -5.05 -2.53 -1.63
N HIS A 148 -4.59 -1.31 -1.42
CA HIS A 148 -5.43 -0.30 -0.79
C HIS A 148 -5.12 1.10 -1.33
N VAL A 149 -6.01 2.03 -1.06
CA VAL A 149 -5.73 3.46 -1.22
C VAL A 149 -5.56 4.11 0.16
N ASN A 150 -5.05 5.34 0.20
CA ASN A 150 -4.97 6.15 1.41
C ASN A 150 -6.33 6.80 1.75
N ASP A 151 -6.38 7.48 2.91
CA ASP A 151 -7.53 8.27 3.40
C ASP A 151 -7.83 9.53 2.57
N GLY A 152 -7.13 9.70 1.44
CA GLY A 152 -7.24 10.79 0.50
C GLY A 152 -6.21 11.90 0.71
N ASN A 153 -5.68 12.36 -0.42
CA ASN A 153 -4.71 13.44 -0.42
C ASN A 153 -5.39 14.79 -0.15
N ILE A 154 -4.73 15.59 0.67
CA ILE A 154 -5.01 17.00 0.91
C ILE A 154 -3.75 17.82 0.66
N LEU A 155 -3.82 19.15 0.75
CA LEU A 155 -2.62 19.99 0.67
C LEU A 155 -2.16 20.40 2.07
N HIS A 156 -0.92 20.06 2.39
CA HIS A 156 -0.21 20.52 3.59
C HIS A 156 0.77 21.62 3.17
N MET A 157 0.49 22.86 3.54
CA MET A 157 1.22 24.02 3.08
C MET A 157 2.14 24.57 4.18
N GLY A 158 3.38 24.90 3.83
CA GLY A 158 4.38 25.36 4.79
C GLY A 158 4.04 26.75 5.36
N LYS A 159 3.63 27.68 4.53
CA LYS A 159 3.41 29.09 4.94
C LYS A 159 2.08 29.66 4.44
N VAL A 160 1.63 29.30 3.26
CA VAL A 160 0.48 29.89 2.57
C VAL A 160 -0.78 29.09 2.85
N ALA A 161 -1.85 29.74 3.27
CA ALA A 161 -3.18 29.12 3.38
C ALA A 161 -3.89 29.27 2.02
N VAL A 162 -3.94 28.21 1.24
CA VAL A 162 -4.64 28.16 -0.06
C VAL A 162 -6.15 28.08 0.21
N ARG A 163 -6.92 29.05 -0.27
CA ARG A 163 -8.37 29.16 -0.10
C ARG A 163 -9.14 29.02 -1.40
N ARG A 164 -8.46 29.26 -2.53
CA ARG A 164 -9.02 29.24 -3.88
C ARG A 164 -7.93 28.85 -4.90
N LEU A 165 -8.33 28.48 -6.11
CA LEU A 165 -7.42 28.04 -7.18
C LEU A 165 -6.30 29.04 -7.44
N GLU A 166 -6.62 30.32 -7.44
CA GLU A 166 -5.67 31.39 -7.74
C GLU A 166 -4.50 31.45 -6.75
N ASP A 167 -4.72 31.01 -5.52
CA ASP A 167 -3.70 30.97 -4.46
C ASP A 167 -2.62 29.91 -4.73
N LEU A 168 -2.88 28.93 -5.61
CA LEU A 168 -1.91 27.90 -6.01
C LEU A 168 -0.92 28.39 -7.07
N LYS A 169 -1.24 29.48 -7.76
CA LYS A 169 -0.41 29.99 -8.86
C LYS A 169 0.99 30.35 -8.37
N GLY A 170 1.99 29.71 -8.99
CA GLY A 170 3.40 29.92 -8.66
C GLY A 170 3.91 29.14 -7.44
N LEU A 171 3.04 28.47 -6.69
CA LEU A 171 3.47 27.62 -5.57
C LEU A 171 4.04 26.30 -6.08
N LYS A 172 5.19 25.92 -5.54
CA LYS A 172 5.80 24.61 -5.77
C LYS A 172 5.19 23.62 -4.80
N VAL A 173 4.44 22.65 -5.30
CA VAL A 173 3.76 21.65 -4.45
C VAL A 173 4.27 20.26 -4.78
N ARG A 174 4.66 19.51 -3.77
CA ARG A 174 5.06 18.12 -3.96
C ARG A 174 3.89 17.30 -4.51
N ALA A 175 4.15 16.61 -5.62
CA ALA A 175 3.27 15.60 -6.18
C ALA A 175 3.73 14.19 -5.76
N PRO A 176 2.82 13.27 -5.40
CA PRO A 176 3.20 11.89 -5.06
C PRO A 176 3.60 11.07 -6.29
N THR A 177 2.85 11.19 -7.36
CA THR A 177 2.91 10.34 -8.55
C THR A 177 2.75 11.17 -9.83
N ARG A 178 2.84 10.52 -10.98
CA ARG A 178 2.62 11.13 -12.29
C ARG A 178 1.22 11.77 -12.41
N LEU A 179 0.17 11.07 -11.97
CA LEU A 179 -1.18 11.65 -11.97
C LEU A 179 -1.30 12.80 -10.96
N GLY A 180 -0.70 12.67 -9.79
CA GLY A 180 -0.60 13.79 -8.84
C GLY A 180 0.05 15.03 -9.44
N THR A 181 1.07 14.85 -10.30
CA THR A 181 1.68 15.96 -11.05
C THR A 181 0.68 16.63 -11.99
N ARG A 182 -0.10 15.86 -12.74
CA ARG A 182 -1.12 16.40 -13.64
C ARG A 182 -2.24 17.12 -12.89
N ILE A 183 -2.70 16.54 -11.78
CA ILE A 183 -3.71 17.17 -10.93
C ILE A 183 -3.23 18.52 -10.42
N LEU A 184 -2.04 18.61 -9.84
CA LEU A 184 -1.50 19.86 -9.32
C LEU A 184 -1.25 20.90 -10.42
N SER A 185 -0.79 20.48 -11.61
CA SER A 185 -0.67 21.35 -12.78
C SER A 185 -2.03 21.92 -13.22
N ALA A 186 -3.06 21.07 -13.27
CA ALA A 186 -4.42 21.48 -13.64
C ALA A 186 -5.01 22.46 -12.61
N LEU A 187 -4.64 22.32 -11.34
CA LEU A 187 -5.01 23.25 -10.27
C LEU A 187 -4.18 24.55 -10.27
N GLY A 188 -3.19 24.69 -11.16
CA GLY A 188 -2.39 25.91 -11.31
C GLY A 188 -1.10 25.95 -10.48
N ALA A 189 -0.77 24.90 -9.72
CA ALA A 189 0.50 24.81 -8.99
C ALA A 189 1.65 24.37 -9.91
N THR A 190 2.89 24.53 -9.44
CA THR A 190 4.09 23.96 -10.04
C THR A 190 4.43 22.65 -9.31
N PRO A 191 4.13 21.48 -9.87
CA PRO A 191 4.35 20.20 -9.18
C PRO A 191 5.82 19.79 -9.20
N ILE A 192 6.29 19.23 -8.08
CA ILE A 192 7.60 18.59 -7.97
C ILE A 192 7.38 17.17 -7.47
N GLN A 193 7.64 16.16 -8.32
CA GLN A 193 7.41 14.77 -7.96
C GLN A 193 8.54 14.23 -7.10
N MET A 194 8.18 13.62 -5.96
CA MET A 194 9.13 12.90 -5.11
C MET A 194 8.41 11.90 -4.19
N PRO A 195 9.08 10.79 -3.79
CA PRO A 195 8.57 9.88 -2.76
C PRO A 195 8.38 10.58 -1.42
N VAL A 196 7.39 10.11 -0.64
CA VAL A 196 6.96 10.77 0.59
C VAL A 196 8.05 10.96 1.67
N PRO A 197 9.05 10.09 1.84
CA PRO A 197 10.11 10.32 2.84
C PRO A 197 10.95 11.56 2.62
N ALA A 198 11.01 12.08 1.37
CA ALA A 198 11.76 13.28 1.03
C ALA A 198 11.01 14.60 1.35
N VAL A 199 9.71 14.53 1.66
CA VAL A 199 8.84 15.72 1.81
C VAL A 199 9.26 16.64 2.96
N PRO A 200 9.57 16.15 4.18
CA PRO A 200 9.94 17.03 5.28
C PRO A 200 11.16 17.90 4.96
N GLU A 201 12.18 17.29 4.40
CA GLU A 201 13.41 17.99 4.02
C GLU A 201 13.16 19.00 2.87
N ALA A 202 12.35 18.61 1.87
CA ALA A 202 12.04 19.45 0.73
C ALA A 202 11.28 20.73 1.15
N ILE A 203 10.34 20.64 2.10
CA ILE A 203 9.64 21.82 2.67
C ILE A 203 10.60 22.63 3.52
N ALA A 204 11.38 22.00 4.39
CA ALA A 204 12.32 22.70 5.28
C ALA A 204 13.37 23.51 4.50
N LYS A 205 13.84 22.98 3.36
CA LYS A 205 14.80 23.65 2.47
C LYS A 205 14.16 24.61 1.46
N GLY A 206 12.83 24.73 1.44
CA GLY A 206 12.13 25.59 0.47
C GLY A 206 12.16 25.08 -0.97
N VAL A 207 12.45 23.80 -1.18
CA VAL A 207 12.37 23.15 -2.51
C VAL A 207 10.90 23.11 -2.96
N VAL A 208 9.99 22.87 -2.02
CA VAL A 208 8.54 22.99 -2.21
C VAL A 208 7.91 23.86 -1.12
N ASP A 209 6.82 24.54 -1.47
CA ASP A 209 6.03 25.37 -0.56
C ASP A 209 5.03 24.55 0.26
N GLY A 210 4.73 23.36 -0.20
CA GLY A 210 3.81 22.41 0.43
C GLY A 210 3.82 21.05 -0.25
N ALA A 211 2.94 20.16 0.22
CA ALA A 211 2.86 18.81 -0.30
C ALA A 211 1.42 18.32 -0.37
N MET A 212 1.10 17.61 -1.45
CA MET A 212 -0.09 16.79 -1.56
C MET A 212 0.22 15.43 -0.94
N LEU A 213 -0.42 15.10 0.18
CA LEU A 213 -0.30 13.83 0.92
C LEU A 213 -1.50 13.60 1.85
N PRO A 214 -1.72 12.38 2.35
CA PRO A 214 -2.82 12.05 3.25
C PRO A 214 -2.49 12.32 4.72
N TRP A 215 -3.52 12.35 5.57
CA TRP A 215 -3.36 12.45 7.01
C TRP A 215 -2.71 11.21 7.63
N GLU A 216 -2.95 10.01 7.08
CA GLU A 216 -2.42 8.75 7.62
C GLU A 216 -0.90 8.74 7.84
N VAL A 217 -0.16 9.46 7.00
CA VAL A 217 1.31 9.54 7.07
C VAL A 217 1.80 10.84 7.70
N ALA A 218 0.94 11.85 7.82
CA ALA A 218 1.31 13.20 8.22
C ALA A 218 2.01 13.25 9.59
N THR A 219 1.52 12.50 10.57
CA THR A 219 2.08 12.49 11.93
C THR A 219 3.50 11.92 11.96
N SER A 220 3.74 10.79 11.27
CA SER A 220 5.08 10.17 11.22
C SER A 220 6.10 11.01 10.48
N LEU A 221 5.67 11.89 9.59
CA LEU A 221 6.48 12.88 8.89
C LEU A 221 6.60 14.22 9.65
N LYS A 222 5.95 14.35 10.81
CA LYS A 222 5.87 15.57 11.59
C LYS A 222 5.30 16.77 10.81
N MET A 223 4.37 16.51 9.90
CA MET A 223 3.76 17.55 9.07
C MET A 223 3.07 18.62 9.90
N GLN A 224 2.52 18.29 11.05
CA GLN A 224 1.92 19.24 12.00
C GLN A 224 2.94 20.27 12.56
N GLU A 225 4.25 20.00 12.44
CA GLU A 225 5.31 20.93 12.85
C GLU A 225 5.79 21.80 11.68
N ILE A 226 5.83 21.22 10.48
CA ILE A 226 6.41 21.78 9.28
C ILE A 226 5.36 22.58 8.48
N ALA A 227 4.17 22.01 8.27
CA ALA A 227 3.07 22.68 7.60
C ALA A 227 2.28 23.54 8.59
N LYS A 228 1.91 24.74 8.16
CA LYS A 228 1.13 25.70 8.97
C LYS A 228 -0.33 25.77 8.53
N ALA A 229 -0.64 25.31 7.33
CA ALA A 229 -2.00 25.27 6.81
C ALA A 229 -2.29 23.93 6.12
N HIS A 230 -3.52 23.44 6.30
CA HIS A 230 -4.03 22.23 5.70
C HIS A 230 -5.30 22.53 4.93
N VAL A 231 -5.37 22.10 3.66
CA VAL A 231 -6.49 22.40 2.76
C VAL A 231 -7.21 21.12 2.42
N GLU A 232 -8.48 21.06 2.79
CA GLU A 232 -9.32 19.85 2.72
C GLU A 232 -10.57 20.11 1.88
N THR A 233 -11.05 19.08 1.20
CA THR A 233 -12.41 19.07 0.66
C THR A 233 -13.43 18.98 1.80
N PRO A 234 -14.66 19.48 1.61
CA PRO A 234 -15.72 19.34 2.63
C PRO A 234 -16.01 17.87 2.96
N ALA A 235 -16.49 17.60 4.16
CA ALA A 235 -16.98 16.28 4.53
C ALA A 235 -18.10 15.84 3.57
N GLY A 236 -18.14 14.55 3.23
CA GLY A 236 -19.09 14.01 2.25
C GLY A 236 -18.73 14.31 0.79
N HIS A 237 -17.55 14.86 0.52
CA HIS A 237 -17.05 15.05 -0.84
C HIS A 237 -15.83 14.17 -1.10
N PRO A 238 -15.65 13.69 -2.34
CA PRO A 238 -14.45 12.99 -2.73
C PRO A 238 -13.19 13.82 -2.45
N LYS A 239 -12.08 13.13 -2.18
CA LYS A 239 -10.78 13.73 -1.90
C LYS A 239 -10.13 14.23 -3.21
N ILE A 240 -9.15 15.13 -3.10
CA ILE A 240 -8.42 15.67 -4.26
C ILE A 240 -7.89 14.53 -5.14
N SER A 241 -7.34 13.51 -4.55
CA SER A 241 -6.97 12.23 -5.17
C SER A 241 -6.66 11.20 -4.09
N THR A 242 -6.39 9.98 -4.50
CA THR A 242 -5.80 8.94 -3.66
C THR A 242 -4.46 8.49 -4.23
N ILE A 243 -3.77 7.61 -3.53
CA ILE A 243 -2.57 6.90 -4.00
C ILE A 243 -2.83 5.41 -3.82
N THR A 244 -2.40 4.61 -4.78
CA THR A 244 -2.51 3.16 -4.73
C THR A 244 -1.31 2.56 -4.01
N PHE A 245 -1.60 1.65 -3.08
CA PHE A 245 -0.59 0.87 -2.35
C PHE A 245 -0.82 -0.62 -2.58
N ALA A 246 0.26 -1.38 -2.51
CA ALA A 246 0.22 -2.82 -2.64
C ALA A 246 1.12 -3.50 -1.60
N LEU A 247 0.59 -4.49 -0.90
CA LEU A 247 1.40 -5.51 -0.25
C LEU A 247 1.53 -6.66 -1.26
N VAL A 248 2.74 -6.89 -1.74
CA VAL A 248 3.03 -7.93 -2.73
C VAL A 248 4.11 -8.88 -2.24
N MET A 249 3.97 -10.15 -2.59
CA MET A 249 4.93 -11.20 -2.27
C MET A 249 5.64 -11.67 -3.54
N ASN A 250 6.92 -11.99 -3.46
CA ASN A 250 7.64 -12.66 -4.55
C ASN A 250 6.89 -13.93 -4.98
N GLN A 251 6.61 -14.07 -6.28
CA GLN A 251 5.80 -15.18 -6.80
C GLN A 251 6.48 -16.53 -6.55
N ALA A 252 7.78 -16.65 -6.82
CA ALA A 252 8.51 -17.91 -6.63
C ALA A 252 8.58 -18.30 -5.13
N LYS A 253 8.72 -17.32 -4.23
CA LYS A 253 8.67 -17.56 -2.78
C LYS A 253 7.30 -18.10 -2.36
N TYR A 254 6.21 -17.49 -2.85
CA TYR A 254 4.85 -18.00 -2.60
C TYR A 254 4.67 -19.40 -3.17
N ASP A 255 5.09 -19.66 -4.40
CA ASP A 255 4.96 -20.95 -5.07
C ASP A 255 5.73 -22.06 -4.36
N GLY A 256 6.84 -21.72 -3.72
CA GLY A 256 7.66 -22.64 -2.91
C GLY A 256 7.12 -22.93 -1.50
N LEU A 257 6.07 -22.22 -1.04
CA LEU A 257 5.49 -22.50 0.28
C LEU A 257 4.74 -23.84 0.30
N PRO A 258 4.77 -24.59 1.42
CA PRO A 258 3.86 -25.70 1.66
C PRO A 258 2.39 -25.30 1.49
N ALA A 259 1.55 -26.24 1.05
CA ALA A 259 0.14 -25.97 0.74
C ALA A 259 -0.65 -25.38 1.94
N GLU A 260 -0.36 -25.85 3.16
CA GLU A 260 -0.98 -25.32 4.37
C GLU A 260 -0.57 -23.87 4.65
N LEU A 261 0.67 -23.48 4.34
CA LEU A 261 1.14 -22.10 4.53
C LEU A 261 0.61 -21.16 3.43
N LYS A 262 0.45 -21.66 2.20
CA LYS A 262 -0.26 -20.92 1.14
C LYS A 262 -1.69 -20.59 1.55
N LYS A 263 -2.42 -21.55 2.14
CA LYS A 263 -3.79 -21.31 2.65
C LYS A 263 -3.83 -20.20 3.68
N VAL A 264 -2.84 -20.11 4.58
CA VAL A 264 -2.76 -19.02 5.56
C VAL A 264 -2.52 -17.68 4.87
N ILE A 265 -1.57 -17.61 3.91
CA ILE A 265 -1.33 -16.38 3.13
C ILE A 265 -2.60 -15.98 2.37
N ASP A 266 -3.27 -16.91 1.69
CA ASP A 266 -4.47 -16.64 0.89
C ASP A 266 -5.64 -16.18 1.77
N ALA A 267 -5.84 -16.78 2.95
CA ALA A 267 -6.87 -16.37 3.91
C ALA A 267 -6.64 -14.97 4.49
N ASN A 268 -5.40 -14.45 4.42
CA ASN A 268 -5.01 -13.12 4.85
C ASN A 268 -4.74 -12.17 3.68
N SER A 269 -5.31 -12.46 2.54
CA SER A 269 -5.16 -11.71 1.29
C SER A 269 -6.52 -11.40 0.68
N GLY A 270 -6.53 -10.65 -0.42
CA GLY A 270 -7.73 -10.44 -1.22
C GLY A 270 -8.58 -9.26 -0.77
N VAL A 271 -9.86 -9.32 -1.12
CA VAL A 271 -10.85 -8.23 -0.97
C VAL A 271 -10.98 -7.77 0.47
N GLU A 272 -11.14 -8.72 1.41
CA GLU A 272 -11.35 -8.38 2.83
C GLU A 272 -10.08 -7.82 3.50
N ALA A 273 -8.90 -8.33 3.12
CA ALA A 273 -7.63 -7.75 3.57
C ALA A 273 -7.44 -6.32 3.01
N SER A 274 -7.85 -6.08 1.77
CA SER A 274 -7.86 -4.74 1.14
C SER A 274 -8.83 -3.80 1.84
N ARG A 275 -10.04 -4.24 2.19
CA ARG A 275 -11.02 -3.47 2.97
C ARG A 275 -10.46 -3.09 4.33
N TRP A 276 -9.88 -4.06 5.04
CA TRP A 276 -9.26 -3.81 6.33
C TRP A 276 -8.11 -2.80 6.22
N ALA A 277 -7.26 -2.88 5.19
CA ALA A 277 -6.20 -1.91 4.94
C ALA A 277 -6.74 -0.50 4.70
N GLY A 278 -7.80 -0.36 3.91
CA GLY A 278 -8.50 0.91 3.71
C GLY A 278 -9.09 1.48 5.00
N LYS A 279 -9.72 0.62 5.83
CA LYS A 279 -10.24 1.01 7.15
C LYS A 279 -9.14 1.53 8.08
N VAL A 280 -7.96 0.90 8.08
CA VAL A 280 -6.79 1.36 8.86
C VAL A 280 -6.33 2.74 8.38
N ALA A 281 -6.36 2.99 7.06
CA ALA A 281 -6.02 4.29 6.50
C ALA A 281 -7.04 5.37 6.94
N ASP A 282 -8.33 5.13 6.77
CA ASP A 282 -9.39 6.07 7.17
C ASP A 282 -9.37 6.37 8.68
N ALA A 283 -9.08 5.38 9.52
CA ALA A 283 -9.03 5.54 10.97
C ALA A 283 -7.91 6.47 11.45
N ALA A 284 -6.86 6.66 10.67
CA ALA A 284 -5.74 7.55 11.00
C ALA A 284 -6.06 9.04 10.81
N LEU A 285 -7.05 9.38 9.98
CA LEU A 285 -7.37 10.76 9.63
C LEU A 285 -7.69 11.63 10.86
N ALA A 286 -8.68 11.23 11.64
CA ALA A 286 -9.17 12.05 12.77
C ALA A 286 -8.10 12.29 13.86
N PRO A 287 -7.32 11.28 14.32
CA PRO A 287 -6.23 11.50 15.26
C PRO A 287 -5.14 12.42 14.73
N ALA A 288 -4.69 12.21 13.47
CA ALA A 288 -3.65 13.04 12.87
C ALA A 288 -4.08 14.49 12.70
N ARG A 289 -5.33 14.69 12.24
CA ARG A 289 -5.94 16.03 12.11
C ARG A 289 -6.03 16.73 13.47
N LYS A 290 -6.44 16.01 14.52
CA LYS A 290 -6.52 16.56 15.89
C LYS A 290 -5.15 17.03 16.38
N ILE A 291 -4.09 16.27 16.18
CA ILE A 291 -2.72 16.67 16.57
C ILE A 291 -2.33 18.00 15.93
N ALA A 292 -2.65 18.20 14.63
CA ALA A 292 -2.38 19.46 13.95
C ALA A 292 -3.24 20.61 14.47
N GLN A 293 -4.51 20.35 14.81
CA GLN A 293 -5.40 21.34 15.44
C GLN A 293 -4.89 21.79 16.82
N ASP A 294 -4.49 20.84 17.66
CA ASP A 294 -3.98 21.12 19.00
C ASP A 294 -2.66 21.94 18.96
N ARG A 295 -1.92 21.90 17.85
CA ARG A 295 -0.74 22.76 17.60
C ARG A 295 -1.08 24.14 17.03
N GLY A 296 -2.35 24.43 16.79
CA GLY A 296 -2.80 25.71 16.24
C GLY A 296 -2.56 25.87 14.75
N ASN A 297 -2.43 24.78 13.98
CA ASN A 297 -2.35 24.85 12.54
C ASN A 297 -3.68 25.41 11.94
N THR A 298 -3.57 26.11 10.84
CA THR A 298 -4.73 26.63 10.11
C THR A 298 -5.38 25.53 9.27
N PHE A 299 -6.69 25.40 9.35
CA PHE A 299 -7.47 24.50 8.50
C PHE A 299 -8.31 25.32 7.52
N VAL A 300 -8.22 24.97 6.26
CA VAL A 300 -9.01 25.52 5.17
C VAL A 300 -9.86 24.41 4.60
N THR A 301 -11.15 24.40 4.93
CA THR A 301 -12.12 23.58 4.20
C THR A 301 -12.58 24.38 2.98
N LEU A 302 -12.40 23.83 1.78
CA LEU A 302 -12.87 24.46 0.55
C LEU A 302 -14.39 24.64 0.62
N SER A 303 -14.89 25.76 0.13
CA SER A 303 -16.34 25.94 -0.05
C SER A 303 -16.87 24.96 -1.11
N ALA A 304 -18.17 24.71 -1.12
CA ALA A 304 -18.81 23.87 -2.14
C ALA A 304 -18.57 24.43 -3.55
N GLU A 305 -18.57 25.76 -3.69
CA GLU A 305 -18.28 26.45 -4.96
C GLU A 305 -16.82 26.21 -5.38
N GLU A 306 -15.88 26.42 -4.46
CA GLU A 306 -14.46 26.24 -4.77
C GLU A 306 -14.13 24.76 -5.05
N THR A 307 -14.73 23.83 -4.31
CA THR A 307 -14.61 22.40 -4.59
C THR A 307 -15.06 22.07 -6.01
N ARG A 308 -16.19 22.63 -6.45
CA ARG A 308 -16.67 22.45 -7.83
C ARG A 308 -15.69 23.00 -8.86
N ARG A 309 -15.10 24.20 -8.62
CA ARG A 309 -14.06 24.76 -9.49
C ARG A 309 -12.83 23.86 -9.59
N TRP A 310 -12.41 23.23 -8.48
CA TRP A 310 -11.30 22.29 -8.49
C TRP A 310 -11.62 21.01 -9.29
N VAL A 311 -12.84 20.49 -9.15
CA VAL A 311 -13.33 19.35 -9.96
C VAL A 311 -13.30 19.72 -11.44
N GLU A 312 -13.84 20.87 -11.83
CA GLU A 312 -13.87 21.34 -13.21
C GLU A 312 -12.45 21.55 -13.78
N ALA A 313 -11.55 22.17 -13.01
CA ALA A 313 -10.17 22.37 -13.42
C ALA A 313 -9.41 21.06 -13.67
N THR A 314 -9.74 20.01 -12.94
CA THR A 314 -9.06 18.71 -13.06
C THR A 314 -9.75 17.73 -14.01
N ALA A 315 -10.92 18.04 -14.53
CA ALA A 315 -11.68 17.14 -15.43
C ALA A 315 -10.87 16.66 -16.64
N GLN A 316 -10.01 17.54 -17.19
CA GLN A 316 -9.14 17.22 -18.32
C GLN A 316 -8.12 16.10 -18.01
N VAL A 317 -7.81 15.86 -16.72
CA VAL A 317 -6.85 14.81 -16.31
C VAL A 317 -7.37 13.42 -16.68
N ASP A 318 -8.68 13.18 -16.51
CA ASP A 318 -9.33 11.91 -16.90
C ASP A 318 -9.22 11.68 -18.42
N ASP A 319 -9.55 12.70 -19.21
CA ASP A 319 -9.51 12.62 -20.68
C ASP A 319 -8.08 12.40 -21.20
N ASP A 320 -7.11 13.11 -20.62
CA ASP A 320 -5.69 12.97 -20.97
C ASP A 320 -5.18 11.57 -20.69
N TRP A 321 -5.54 11.00 -19.53
CA TRP A 321 -5.18 9.64 -19.20
C TRP A 321 -5.83 8.64 -20.16
N VAL A 322 -7.14 8.78 -20.40
CA VAL A 322 -7.86 7.91 -21.37
C VAL A 322 -7.18 7.95 -22.74
N ARG A 323 -6.83 9.13 -23.24
CA ARG A 323 -6.12 9.26 -24.54
C ARG A 323 -4.76 8.57 -24.52
N GLU A 324 -3.98 8.77 -23.46
CA GLU A 324 -2.64 8.22 -23.35
C GLU A 324 -2.64 6.69 -23.30
N VAL A 325 -3.51 6.09 -22.46
CA VAL A 325 -3.55 4.61 -22.37
C VAL A 325 -4.17 4.01 -23.63
N SER A 326 -5.12 4.71 -24.28
CA SER A 326 -5.69 4.27 -25.56
C SER A 326 -4.67 4.26 -26.68
N ALA A 327 -3.73 5.19 -26.69
CA ALA A 327 -2.61 5.21 -27.63
C ALA A 327 -1.67 3.99 -27.47
N LYS A 328 -1.71 3.33 -26.31
CA LYS A 328 -1.00 2.08 -26.01
C LYS A 328 -1.84 0.82 -26.26
N GLY A 329 -3.02 0.96 -26.87
CA GLY A 329 -3.94 -0.15 -27.12
C GLY A 329 -4.79 -0.58 -25.91
N ILE A 330 -4.82 0.23 -24.86
CA ILE A 330 -5.61 -0.04 -23.64
C ILE A 330 -6.93 0.75 -23.73
N ASN A 331 -8.07 0.11 -23.52
CA ASN A 331 -9.35 0.80 -23.50
C ASN A 331 -9.52 1.62 -22.19
N GLY A 332 -8.93 2.82 -22.16
CA GLY A 332 -8.90 3.67 -20.97
C GLY A 332 -10.28 4.05 -20.46
N LYS A 333 -11.24 4.34 -21.37
CA LYS A 333 -12.61 4.66 -20.97
C LYS A 333 -13.27 3.50 -20.23
N ALA A 334 -13.17 2.29 -20.74
CA ALA A 334 -13.74 1.11 -20.08
C ALA A 334 -13.10 0.85 -18.72
N LEU A 335 -11.80 1.07 -18.59
CA LEU A 335 -11.09 0.93 -17.30
C LEU A 335 -11.56 1.95 -16.26
N LEU A 336 -11.72 3.21 -16.65
CA LEU A 336 -12.21 4.27 -15.76
C LEU A 336 -13.66 4.02 -15.34
N ASP A 337 -14.51 3.62 -16.30
CA ASP A 337 -15.90 3.30 -16.00
C ASP A 337 -16.02 2.10 -15.05
N ASP A 338 -15.19 1.07 -15.23
CA ASP A 338 -15.15 -0.12 -14.38
C ASP A 338 -14.67 0.22 -12.95
N ALA A 339 -13.60 1.02 -12.81
CA ALA A 339 -13.12 1.48 -11.50
C ALA A 339 -14.24 2.22 -10.75
N ARG A 340 -14.92 3.17 -11.41
CA ARG A 340 -16.05 3.90 -10.83
C ARG A 340 -17.21 2.97 -10.45
N ALA A 341 -17.51 1.98 -11.29
CA ALA A 341 -18.58 1.02 -11.02
C ALA A 341 -18.25 0.11 -9.83
N LEU A 342 -17.02 -0.36 -9.72
CA LEU A 342 -16.57 -1.20 -8.61
C LEU A 342 -16.60 -0.43 -7.28
N ILE A 343 -16.16 0.84 -7.25
CA ILE A 343 -16.23 1.68 -6.04
C ILE A 343 -17.71 1.87 -5.60
N ARG A 344 -18.61 2.14 -6.55
CA ARG A 344 -20.06 2.32 -6.22
C ARG A 344 -20.73 1.06 -5.67
N LYS A 345 -20.23 -0.13 -6.03
CA LYS A 345 -20.77 -1.42 -5.54
C LYS A 345 -20.35 -1.75 -4.11
N GLN A 346 -19.29 -1.12 -3.61
CA GLN A 346 -18.85 -1.39 -2.24
C GLN A 346 -19.83 -0.75 -1.23
N PRO A 347 -20.14 -1.46 -0.13
CA PRO A 347 -21.05 -1.00 0.91
C PRO A 347 -20.56 0.25 1.63
#